data_933f5dc0dc5c3098e17fc30d362c074e
#
_entry.id   933f5dc0dc5c3098e17fc30d362c074e
#
_cell.length_a   1.000
_cell.length_b   1.000
_cell.length_c   1.000
_cell.angle_alpha   90.00
_cell.angle_beta   90.00
_cell.angle_gamma   90.00
#
_symmetry.space_group_name_H-M   'P 1'
#
loop_
_entity.id
_entity.type
_entity.pdbx_description
1 polymer ?
#
loop_
_entity_poly.entity_id
_entity_poly.type
_entity_poly.pdbx_seq_one_letter_code
_entity_poly.pdbx_strand_id
1 'polypeptide(L)'
;MSILHNRTSFATRVYFDEKRLHVCLSDGREISVPLSWFPRLRHATNDQRQQWEFIGNGVGIHWEAIDEDISVAGLLGLPND
;
A
#
# COMPACT_ATOMS: atom_id res chain seq x y z
N MET A 1 4.48 -10.21 -24.42
CA MET A 1 4.28 -9.88 -23.92
C MET A 1 3.61 -10.11 -23.10
N SER A 2 3.82 -10.04 -22.60
CA SER A 2 3.03 -10.46 -21.86
C SER A 2 2.58 -9.72 -20.73
N ILE A 3 1.40 -9.47 -20.68
CA ILE A 3 0.80 -8.67 -19.68
C ILE A 3 0.55 -9.42 -18.42
N LEU A 4 0.98 -10.62 -18.34
CA LEU A 4 0.76 -11.43 -17.16
C LEU A 4 1.47 -10.89 -15.95
N HIS A 5 2.42 -10.03 -16.17
CA HIS A 5 3.24 -9.51 -15.09
C HIS A 5 2.49 -8.62 -14.13
N ASN A 6 1.33 -8.14 -14.52
CA ASN A 6 0.56 -7.27 -13.65
C ASN A 6 0.15 -7.92 -12.36
N ARG A 7 0.09 -9.24 -12.36
CA ARG A 7 -0.33 -9.97 -11.17
C ARG A 7 0.76 -10.06 -10.12
N THR A 8 1.98 -9.70 -10.50
CA THR A 8 3.12 -9.81 -9.59
C THR A 8 3.75 -8.46 -9.30
N SER A 9 3.00 -7.38 -9.46
CA SER A 9 3.52 -6.07 -9.13
C SER A 9 3.71 -5.93 -7.63
N PHE A 10 4.78 -5.24 -7.25
CA PHE A 10 5.16 -5.03 -5.86
C PHE A 10 5.17 -3.56 -5.55
N ALA A 11 4.93 -3.21 -4.29
CA ALA A 11 5.08 -1.85 -3.84
C ALA A 11 6.56 -1.50 -3.77
N THR A 12 6.90 -0.33 -4.30
CA THR A 12 8.28 0.16 -4.28
C THR A 12 8.42 1.45 -3.50
N ARG A 13 7.32 2.13 -3.24
CA ARG A 13 7.35 3.39 -2.51
C ARG A 13 5.98 3.66 -1.92
N VAL A 14 5.95 4.25 -0.74
CA VAL A 14 4.71 4.62 -0.05
C VAL A 14 4.86 6.07 0.39
N TYR A 15 3.85 6.88 0.14
CA TYR A 15 3.84 8.24 0.66
C TYR A 15 2.40 8.70 0.89
N PHE A 16 2.24 9.80 1.60
CA PHE A 16 0.94 10.28 2.02
C PHE A 16 0.81 11.76 1.68
N ASP A 17 -0.41 12.18 1.38
CA ASP A 17 -0.76 13.59 1.49
C ASP A 17 -1.85 13.69 2.54
N GLU A 18 -2.52 14.84 2.62
CA GLU A 18 -3.48 15.08 3.69
C GLU A 18 -4.65 14.11 3.68
N LYS A 19 -5.01 13.59 2.50
CA LYS A 19 -6.23 12.81 2.37
C LYS A 19 -6.03 11.43 1.79
N ARG A 20 -4.85 11.14 1.25
CA ARG A 20 -4.65 9.90 0.49
C ARG A 20 -3.38 9.18 0.86
N LEU A 21 -3.45 7.88 0.70
CA LEU A 21 -2.29 6.99 0.69
C LEU A 21 -1.92 6.74 -0.77
N HIS A 22 -0.64 6.88 -1.08
CA HIS A 22 -0.12 6.65 -2.43
C HIS A 22 0.90 5.51 -2.38
N VAL A 23 0.74 4.55 -3.28
CA VAL A 23 1.63 3.40 -3.35
C VAL A 23 2.11 3.27 -4.79
N CYS A 24 3.42 3.39 -4.99
CA CYS A 24 4.03 3.20 -6.29
C CYS A 24 4.34 1.72 -6.47
N LEU A 25 4.14 1.22 -7.66
CA LEU A 25 4.30 -0.19 -7.98
C LEU A 25 5.48 -0.41 -8.91
N SER A 26 5.99 -1.64 -8.89
CA SER A 26 7.15 -2.02 -9.68
C SER A 26 6.92 -1.95 -11.19
N ASP A 27 5.65 -2.00 -11.61
CA ASP A 27 5.32 -1.92 -13.04
C ASP A 27 5.12 -0.49 -13.53
N GLY A 28 5.39 0.50 -12.68
CA GLY A 28 5.27 1.89 -13.06
C GLY A 28 3.97 2.56 -12.70
N ARG A 29 2.99 1.81 -12.23
CA ARG A 29 1.73 2.40 -11.80
C ARG A 29 1.84 2.97 -10.40
N GLU A 30 0.94 3.88 -10.11
CA GLU A 30 0.78 4.39 -8.75
C GLU A 30 -0.70 4.27 -8.39
N ILE A 31 -0.97 3.77 -7.19
CA ILE A 31 -2.33 3.65 -6.69
C ILE A 31 -2.53 4.69 -5.60
N SER A 32 -3.59 5.46 -5.69
CA SER A 32 -3.95 6.44 -4.67
C SER A 32 -5.32 6.09 -4.14
N VAL A 33 -5.41 5.96 -2.82
CA VAL A 33 -6.68 5.61 -2.18
C VAL A 33 -6.95 6.56 -1.03
N PRO A 34 -8.22 6.84 -0.74
CA PRO A 34 -8.54 7.74 0.37
C PRO A 34 -8.14 7.13 1.71
N LEU A 35 -7.60 7.95 2.60
CA LEU A 35 -7.28 7.51 3.95
C LEU A 35 -8.53 7.05 4.70
N SER A 36 -9.69 7.58 4.32
CA SER A 36 -10.94 7.18 4.97
C SER A 36 -11.26 5.70 4.80
N TRP A 37 -10.64 5.03 3.83
CA TRP A 37 -10.81 3.58 3.67
C TRP A 37 -10.08 2.81 4.76
N PHE A 38 -9.13 3.43 5.45
CA PHE A 38 -8.29 2.78 6.46
C PHE A 38 -8.32 3.59 7.74
N PRO A 39 -9.31 3.35 8.61
CA PRO A 39 -9.48 4.19 9.81
C PRO A 39 -8.24 4.28 10.69
N ARG A 40 -7.47 3.20 10.80
CA ARG A 40 -6.26 3.23 11.62
C ARG A 40 -5.23 4.20 11.06
N LEU A 41 -5.09 4.23 9.73
CA LEU A 41 -4.18 5.19 9.10
C LEU A 41 -4.73 6.60 9.19
N ARG A 42 -6.03 6.74 9.02
CA ARG A 42 -6.65 8.05 9.07
C ARG A 42 -6.43 8.73 10.42
N HIS A 43 -6.52 7.96 11.49
CA HIS A 43 -6.38 8.48 12.85
C HIS A 43 -4.94 8.47 13.36
N ALA A 44 -4.00 7.98 12.58
CA ALA A 44 -2.61 7.92 12.98
C ALA A 44 -1.96 9.29 12.88
N THR A 45 -0.89 9.47 13.65
CA THR A 45 -0.06 10.68 13.51
C THR A 45 0.78 10.59 12.25
N ASN A 46 1.33 11.71 11.83
CA ASN A 46 2.24 11.72 10.69
C ASN A 46 3.44 10.80 10.93
N ASP A 47 3.97 10.82 12.15
CA ASP A 47 5.09 9.95 12.48
C ASP A 47 4.71 8.48 12.34
N GLN A 48 3.55 8.11 12.82
CA GLN A 48 3.10 6.73 12.71
C GLN A 48 2.90 6.31 11.27
N ARG A 49 2.37 7.20 10.43
CA ARG A 49 2.17 6.90 9.01
C ARG A 49 3.48 6.65 8.28
N GLN A 50 4.55 7.27 8.74
CA GLN A 50 5.86 7.10 8.11
C GLN A 50 6.59 5.85 8.57
N GLN A 51 6.09 5.15 9.59
CA GLN A 51 6.74 3.98 10.15
C GLN A 51 6.13 2.72 9.60
N TRP A 52 6.36 2.50 8.33
CA TRP A 52 5.87 1.32 7.62
C TRP A 52 7.04 0.48 7.14
N GLU A 53 6.75 -0.77 6.84
CA GLU A 53 7.74 -1.65 6.23
C GLU A 53 7.03 -2.54 5.22
N PHE A 54 7.78 -3.02 4.24
CA PHE A 54 7.20 -3.92 3.25
C PHE A 54 7.08 -5.32 3.82
N ILE A 55 6.00 -5.98 3.45
CA ILE A 55 5.83 -7.40 3.72
C ILE A 55 6.41 -8.12 2.52
N GLY A 56 7.33 -9.06 2.79
CA GLY A 56 8.02 -9.77 1.72
C GLY A 56 8.76 -8.78 0.83
N ASN A 57 8.61 -8.91 -0.46
CA ASN A 57 9.28 -8.06 -1.43
C ASN A 57 8.41 -6.90 -1.88
N GLY A 58 7.42 -6.52 -1.07
CA GLY A 58 6.51 -5.46 -1.45
C GLY A 58 5.14 -5.96 -1.86
N VAL A 59 4.80 -7.19 -1.48
CA VAL A 59 3.44 -7.70 -1.73
C VAL A 59 2.44 -7.04 -0.80
N GLY A 60 2.91 -6.44 0.28
CA GLY A 60 2.07 -5.73 1.22
C GLY A 60 2.88 -4.71 2.00
N ILE A 61 2.19 -3.96 2.83
CA ILE A 61 2.77 -2.91 3.64
C ILE A 61 2.22 -3.06 5.06
N HIS A 62 3.10 -2.98 6.05
CA HIS A 62 2.76 -3.17 7.44
C HIS A 62 3.11 -1.94 8.25
N TRP A 63 2.20 -1.53 9.12
CA TRP A 63 2.41 -0.45 10.10
C TRP A 63 2.32 -1.07 11.49
N GLU A 64 3.48 -1.22 12.11
CA GLU A 64 3.55 -1.89 13.41
C GLU A 64 2.83 -1.10 14.50
N ALA A 65 3.02 0.21 14.52
CA ALA A 65 2.52 1.05 15.61
C ALA A 65 0.99 1.08 15.68
N ILE A 66 0.32 0.86 14.56
CA ILE A 66 -1.14 0.93 14.51
C ILE A 66 -1.75 -0.40 14.07
N ASP A 67 -0.92 -1.42 13.97
CA ASP A 67 -1.38 -2.79 13.65
C ASP A 67 -2.21 -2.81 12.37
N GLU A 68 -1.68 -2.23 11.31
CA GLU A 68 -2.37 -2.18 10.03
C GLU A 68 -1.54 -2.88 8.96
N ASP A 69 -2.22 -3.68 8.13
CA ASP A 69 -1.61 -4.36 6.98
C ASP A 69 -2.45 -4.09 5.75
N ILE A 70 -1.79 -3.75 4.65
CA ILE A 70 -2.48 -3.52 3.39
C ILE A 70 -1.76 -4.34 2.32
N SER A 71 -2.51 -5.15 1.57
CA SER A 71 -1.91 -5.92 0.48
C SER A 71 -2.03 -5.16 -0.82
N VAL A 72 -1.02 -5.30 -1.67
CA VAL A 72 -1.05 -4.70 -3.01
C VAL A 72 -2.19 -5.32 -3.82
N ALA A 73 -2.38 -6.64 -3.72
CA ALA A 73 -3.48 -7.29 -4.42
C ALA A 73 -4.83 -6.71 -4.00
N GLY A 74 -5.00 -6.43 -2.70
CA GLY A 74 -6.22 -5.80 -2.22
C GLY A 74 -6.43 -4.42 -2.79
N LEU A 75 -5.36 -3.62 -2.88
CA LEU A 75 -5.44 -2.29 -3.45
C LEU A 75 -5.81 -2.34 -4.94
N LEU A 76 -5.35 -3.36 -5.64
CA LEU A 76 -5.63 -3.53 -7.05
C LEU A 76 -7.00 -4.17 -7.31
N GLY A 77 -7.67 -4.62 -6.26
CA GLY A 77 -8.94 -5.31 -6.43
C GLY A 77 -8.78 -6.74 -6.92
N LEU A 78 -7.60 -7.33 -6.73
CA LEU A 78 -7.33 -8.69 -7.16
C LEU A 78 -7.60 -9.68 -6.03
N PRO A 79 -7.82 -10.95 -6.35
CA PRO A 79 -7.96 -11.96 -5.30
C PRO A 79 -6.69 -12.05 -4.46
N ASN A 80 -6.85 -12.34 -3.18
CA ASN A 80 -5.77 -12.36 -2.22
C ASN A 80 -5.28 -13.74 -1.87
N ASP A 81 -5.55 -14.70 -2.63
CA ASP A 81 -5.04 -16.03 -2.31
C ASP A 81 -3.90 -16.49 -3.21
#